data_05d865e1d230b9ee4afbf5c199c7bc8e
#
_entry.id   05d865e1d230b9ee4afbf5c199c7bc8e
#
_cell.length_a   1.000
_cell.length_b   1.000
_cell.length_c   1.000
_cell.angle_alpha   90.00
_cell.angle_beta   90.00
_cell.angle_gamma   90.00
#
_symmetry.space_group_name_H-M   'P 1'
#
loop_
_entity.id
_entity.type
_entity.pdbx_description
1 polymer ?
#
loop_
_entity_poly.entity_id
_entity_poly.type
_entity_poly.pdbx_seq_one_letter_code
_entity_poly.pdbx_strand_id
1 'polypeptide(L)' 'MVRNMALDRGVVTIKEIELDHGIWEVQGRDASGHKIEMKVDALSGEIVKMRRND' A
#
# COMPACT_ATOMS: atom_id res chain seq x y z
N MET A 1 -2.83 3.59 -10.53
CA MET A 1 -1.47 3.91 -10.09
C MET A 1 -1.14 3.26 -8.75
N VAL A 2 -1.47 3.86 -7.62
CA VAL A 2 -1.11 3.28 -6.32
C VAL A 2 -1.79 1.94 -6.07
N ARG A 3 -3.02 1.77 -6.52
CA ARG A 3 -3.74 0.51 -6.41
C ARG A 3 -3.01 -0.61 -7.16
N ASN A 4 -2.55 -0.33 -8.38
CA ASN A 4 -1.81 -1.32 -9.17
C ASN A 4 -0.48 -1.66 -8.51
N MET A 5 0.20 -0.67 -7.94
CA MET A 5 1.42 -0.90 -7.19
C MET A 5 1.20 -1.82 -6.00
N ALA A 6 0.10 -1.61 -5.27
CA ALA A 6 -0.24 -2.46 -4.14
C ALA A 6 -0.51 -3.89 -4.58
N LEU A 7 -1.25 -4.07 -5.67
CA LEU A 7 -1.52 -5.40 -6.23
C LEU A 7 -0.24 -6.10 -6.65
N ASP A 8 0.69 -5.37 -7.29
CA ASP A 8 1.98 -5.92 -7.70
C ASP A 8 2.84 -6.35 -6.52
N ARG A 9 2.60 -5.78 -5.34
CA ARG A 9 3.34 -6.12 -4.13
C ARG A 9 2.63 -7.16 -3.27
N GLY A 10 1.57 -7.79 -3.78
CA GLY A 10 0.89 -8.87 -3.11
C GLY A 10 -0.31 -8.48 -2.28
N VAL A 11 -0.74 -7.22 -2.34
CA VAL A 11 -1.94 -6.78 -1.64
C VAL A 11 -3.15 -7.17 -2.49
N VAL A 12 -3.90 -8.16 -2.07
CA VAL A 12 -5.04 -8.66 -2.84
C VAL A 12 -6.36 -8.02 -2.44
N THR A 13 -6.45 -7.52 -1.22
CA THR A 13 -7.62 -6.80 -0.73
C THR A 13 -7.18 -5.42 -0.26
N ILE A 14 -7.71 -4.37 -0.87
CA ILE A 14 -7.39 -3.00 -0.46
C ILE A 14 -8.52 -2.51 0.44
N LYS A 15 -8.19 -2.20 1.68
CA LYS A 15 -9.15 -1.73 2.66
C LYS A 15 -9.27 -0.21 2.66
N GLU A 16 -8.15 0.48 2.48
CA GLU A 16 -8.12 1.92 2.57
C GLU A 16 -6.96 2.49 1.77
N ILE A 17 -7.22 3.60 1.09
CA ILE A 17 -6.20 4.38 0.39
C ILE A 17 -6.43 5.83 0.75
N GLU A 18 -5.42 6.49 1.32
CA GLU A 18 -5.49 7.90 1.69
C GLU A 18 -4.28 8.65 1.15
N LEU A 19 -4.50 9.90 0.75
CA LEU A 19 -3.43 10.81 0.38
C LEU A 19 -3.26 11.82 1.51
N ASP A 20 -2.08 11.87 2.11
CA ASP A 20 -1.79 12.75 3.21
C ASP A 20 -0.38 13.34 3.06
N HIS A 21 -0.29 14.65 2.96
CA HIS A 21 0.98 15.38 2.83
C HIS A 21 1.89 14.84 1.73
N GLY A 22 1.30 14.52 0.57
CA GLY A 22 2.06 14.03 -0.57
C GLY A 22 2.47 12.57 -0.49
N ILE A 23 1.91 11.83 0.46
CA ILE A 23 2.17 10.41 0.64
C ILE A 23 0.86 9.63 0.53
N TRP A 24 0.84 8.64 -0.34
CA TRP A 24 -0.27 7.69 -0.41
C TRP A 24 -0.09 6.64 0.68
N GLU A 25 -1.09 6.50 1.53
CA GLU A 25 -1.11 5.45 2.54
C GLU A 25 -2.11 4.39 2.11
N VAL A 26 -1.64 3.15 2.00
CA VAL A 26 -2.46 2.03 1.57
C VAL A 26 -2.50 0.99 2.68
N GLN A 27 -3.70 0.55 3.02
CA GLN A 27 -3.91 -0.54 3.96
C GLN A 27 -4.70 -1.63 3.28
N GLY A 28 -4.26 -2.86 3.47
CA GLY A 28 -4.94 -4.00 2.87
C GLY A 28 -4.47 -5.31 3.47
N ARG A 29 -4.75 -6.39 2.75
CA ARG A 29 -4.35 -7.73 3.16
C ARG A 29 -3.79 -8.50 1.99
N ASP A 30 -2.88 -9.41 2.28
CA ASP A 30 -2.36 -10.32 1.26
C ASP A 30 -3.28 -11.55 1.11
N ALA A 31 -2.87 -12.48 0.24
CA ALA A 31 -3.66 -13.68 -0.03
C ALA A 31 -3.83 -14.56 1.21
N SER A 32 -2.92 -14.46 2.16
CA SER A 32 -2.98 -15.21 3.42
C SER A 32 -3.75 -14.50 4.52
N GLY A 33 -4.24 -13.29 4.25
CA GLY A 33 -5.01 -12.51 5.21
C GLY A 33 -4.16 -11.66 6.14
N HIS A 34 -2.86 -11.57 5.92
CA HIS A 34 -1.98 -10.72 6.73
C HIS A 34 -2.18 -9.24 6.37
N LYS A 35 -2.19 -8.39 7.37
CA LYS A 35 -2.27 -6.94 7.16
C LYS A 35 -1.02 -6.42 6.50
N ILE A 36 -1.22 -5.56 5.52
CA ILE A 36 -0.12 -4.87 4.83
C ILE A 36 -0.38 -3.38 4.88
N GLU A 37 0.66 -2.62 5.23
CA GLU A 37 0.66 -1.17 5.15
C GLU A 37 1.74 -0.76 4.16
N MET A 38 1.40 0.16 3.26
CA MET A 38 2.33 0.65 2.26
C MET A 38 2.22 2.16 2.17
N LYS A 39 3.36 2.84 2.06
CA LYS A 39 3.40 4.28 1.83
C LYS A 39 4.17 4.56 0.56
N VAL A 40 3.60 5.39 -0.28
CA VAL A 40 4.15 5.70 -1.59
C VAL A 40 4.25 7.22 -1.75
N ASP A 41 5.41 7.70 -2.19
CA ASP A 41 5.59 9.11 -2.51
C ASP A 41 4.73 9.44 -3.73
N ALA A 42 3.83 10.41 -3.58
CA ALA A 42 2.88 10.75 -4.63
C ALA A 42 3.55 11.44 -5.83
N LEU A 43 4.72 12.06 -5.62
CA LEU A 43 5.44 12.74 -6.69
C LEU A 43 6.28 11.78 -7.52
N SER A 44 7.06 10.94 -6.85
CA SER A 44 8.01 10.04 -7.53
C SER A 44 7.44 8.67 -7.84
N GLY A 45 6.40 8.26 -7.10
CA GLY A 45 5.87 6.91 -7.18
C GLY A 45 6.74 5.89 -6.44
N GLU A 46 7.72 6.35 -5.66
CA GLU A 46 8.56 5.45 -4.88
C GLU A 46 7.84 4.92 -3.66
N ILE A 47 8.04 3.63 -3.39
CA ILE A 47 7.56 3.04 -2.14
C ILE A 47 8.52 3.44 -1.03
N VAL A 48 8.03 4.26 -0.10
CA VAL A 48 8.86 4.74 1.02
C VAL A 48 8.78 3.84 2.23
N LYS A 49 7.73 3.03 2.31
CA LYS A 49 7.57 2.09 3.41
C LYS A 49 6.64 0.97 3.01
N MET A 50 6.97 -0.24 3.41
CA MET A 50 6.08 -1.37 3.25
C MET A 50 6.24 -2.27 4.48
N ARG A 51 5.10 -2.65 5.08
CA ARG A 51 5.10 -3.37 6.32
C ARG A 51 4.02 -4.43 6.31
N ARG A 52 4.37 -5.62 6.75
CA ARG A 52 3.44 -6.73 6.89
C ARG A 52 3.32 -7.09 8.36
N ASN A 53 2.10 -7.13 8.85
CA ASN A 53 1.79 -7.57 10.20
C ASN A 53 1.17 -8.95 10.15
N ASP A 54 1.83 -9.87 10.78
CA ASP A 54 1.34 -11.24 10.87
C ASP A 54 0.35 -11.39 12.01
#